data_5b699ac97ea2c75d4894bb51d73a5ac6
#
_entry.id   5b699ac97ea2c75d4894bb51d73a5ac6
#
_cell.length_a   1.000
_cell.length_b   1.000
_cell.length_c   1.000
_cell.angle_alpha   90.00
_cell.angle_beta   90.00
_cell.angle_gamma   90.00
#
_symmetry.space_group_name_H-M   'P 1'
#
loop_
_entity.id
_entity.type
_entity.pdbx_description
1 polymer ?
#
loop_
_entity_poly.entity_id
_entity_poly.type
_entity_poly.pdbx_seq_one_letter_code
_entity_poly.pdbx_strand_id
1 'polypeptide(L)'
;MTKKKRGYIFSIAILVLLLGICYFVFRDKLPEIMDAISGVPTAMVAVILCAGMVYQLIDTAMCLVLLRSRVPSLTYGEAFELTMTGVFGMVCSNSVVTIPLQSLYLYTGGLDVGHTVGLMTVKYIFHKATVFTLALIMLLFNFQWLSASVPGAMRYLLPGFAVCFAIITVLILLCTWDKLRLLLYKIIDRLPDRGKWGEKKAGWRENIDLMYTEMQFLLPQKRRIAAVIALDVLKFAVVYAVPWLALRALGAPSLSLARGEFLTSLVWLIAGVLPAVSGLGPLDVAFALLFGSFVPQSALSAALVLYRVSTYFVPFAVSLPTVFIMQRTITKRLEAKGGQPTEEE
;
A
#
# COMPACT_ATOMS: atom_id res chain seq x y z
N MET A 1 24.34 24.15 -23.17
CA MET A 1 23.41 24.15 -22.01
C MET A 1 24.16 23.60 -20.81
N THR A 2 24.29 24.37 -19.75
CA THR A 2 24.94 23.92 -18.51
C THR A 2 24.18 22.77 -17.86
N LYS A 3 24.88 21.78 -17.26
CA LYS A 3 24.27 20.61 -16.54
C LYS A 3 23.12 21.05 -15.63
N LYS A 4 23.24 22.22 -14.98
CA LYS A 4 22.20 22.83 -14.14
C LYS A 4 20.89 23.15 -14.88
N LYS A 5 20.97 23.70 -16.12
CA LYS A 5 19.80 24.00 -16.96
C LYS A 5 19.08 22.73 -17.43
N ARG A 6 19.83 21.66 -17.72
CA ARG A 6 19.28 20.37 -18.14
C ARG A 6 18.49 19.67 -17.01
N GLY A 7 18.99 19.76 -15.76
CA GLY A 7 18.28 19.26 -14.59
C GLY A 7 16.97 20.02 -14.30
N TYR A 8 16.97 21.34 -14.49
CA TYR A 8 15.77 22.17 -14.31
C TYR A 8 14.69 21.86 -15.34
N ILE A 9 15.05 21.71 -16.62
CA ILE A 9 14.12 21.35 -17.70
C ILE A 9 13.53 19.95 -17.45
N PHE A 10 14.36 19.01 -17.04
CA PHE A 10 13.91 17.66 -16.72
C PHE A 10 12.93 17.64 -15.53
N SER A 11 13.20 18.43 -14.48
CA SER A 11 12.31 18.58 -13.34
C SER A 11 10.96 19.22 -13.70
N ILE A 12 10.98 20.23 -14.60
CA ILE A 12 9.75 20.86 -15.11
C ILE A 12 8.97 19.88 -15.99
N ALA A 13 9.64 19.12 -16.85
CA ALA A 13 9.01 18.12 -17.70
C ALA A 13 8.33 17.04 -16.88
N ILE A 14 8.96 16.56 -15.79
CA ILE A 14 8.35 15.64 -14.84
C ILE A 14 7.14 16.27 -14.16
N LEU A 15 7.23 17.51 -13.70
CA LEU A 15 6.11 18.20 -13.05
C LEU A 15 4.91 18.33 -14.01
N VAL A 16 5.15 18.73 -15.27
CA VAL A 16 4.11 18.82 -16.30
C VAL A 16 3.51 17.45 -16.59
N LEU A 17 4.34 16.40 -16.68
CA LEU A 17 3.88 15.03 -16.85
C LEU A 17 3.00 14.58 -15.69
N LEU A 18 3.42 14.87 -14.45
CA LEU A 18 2.66 14.54 -13.22
C LEU A 18 1.32 15.27 -13.18
N LEU A 19 1.30 16.56 -13.51
CA LEU A 19 0.06 17.34 -13.60
C LEU A 19 -0.86 16.82 -14.71
N GLY A 20 -0.29 16.41 -15.84
CA GLY A 20 -1.02 15.77 -16.93
C GLY A 20 -1.66 14.43 -16.48
N ILE A 21 -0.91 13.56 -15.82
CA ILE A 21 -1.43 12.30 -15.26
C ILE A 21 -2.55 12.61 -14.25
N CYS A 22 -2.34 13.57 -13.36
CA CYS A 22 -3.34 14.00 -12.39
C CYS A 22 -4.61 14.45 -13.11
N TYR A 23 -4.52 15.32 -14.10
CA TYR A 23 -5.66 15.78 -14.90
C TYR A 23 -6.40 14.60 -15.55
N PHE A 24 -5.70 13.67 -16.23
CA PHE A 24 -6.31 12.53 -16.89
C PHE A 24 -7.00 11.57 -15.91
N VAL A 25 -6.42 11.35 -14.72
CA VAL A 25 -7.02 10.49 -13.69
C VAL A 25 -8.28 11.11 -13.08
N PHE A 26 -8.30 12.44 -12.94
CA PHE A 26 -9.36 13.12 -12.19
C PHE A 26 -10.48 13.67 -13.09
N ARG A 27 -10.23 14.08 -14.34
CA ARG A 27 -11.17 14.86 -15.17
C ARG A 27 -12.55 14.21 -15.30
N ASP A 28 -12.58 12.89 -15.48
CA ASP A 28 -13.83 12.16 -15.73
C ASP A 28 -14.59 11.88 -14.41
N LYS A 29 -13.91 11.98 -13.25
CA LYS A 29 -14.46 11.75 -11.91
C LYS A 29 -14.78 13.04 -11.15
N LEU A 30 -14.31 14.20 -11.60
CA LEU A 30 -14.55 15.48 -10.93
C LEU A 30 -16.02 15.83 -10.74
N PRO A 31 -16.93 15.64 -11.72
CA PRO A 31 -18.36 15.91 -11.51
C PRO A 31 -18.95 15.03 -10.42
N GLU A 32 -18.68 13.71 -10.45
CA GLU A 32 -19.16 12.74 -9.43
C GLU A 32 -18.64 13.11 -8.03
N ILE A 33 -17.38 13.54 -7.94
CA ILE A 33 -16.76 13.99 -6.69
C ILE A 33 -17.46 15.24 -6.15
N MET A 34 -17.68 16.23 -7.01
CA MET A 34 -18.32 17.48 -6.61
C MET A 34 -19.75 17.25 -6.15
N ASP A 35 -20.52 16.44 -6.87
CA ASP A 35 -21.89 16.09 -6.48
C ASP A 35 -21.94 15.37 -5.14
N ALA A 36 -21.06 14.37 -4.94
CA ALA A 36 -20.99 13.62 -3.69
C ALA A 36 -20.63 14.51 -2.49
N ILE A 37 -19.71 15.47 -2.69
CA ILE A 37 -19.27 16.40 -1.63
C ILE A 37 -20.34 17.47 -1.34
N SER A 38 -21.07 17.95 -2.35
CA SER A 38 -22.05 19.02 -2.18
C SER A 38 -23.18 18.68 -1.21
N GLY A 39 -23.55 17.41 -1.09
CA GLY A 39 -24.56 16.92 -0.16
C GLY A 39 -24.07 16.68 1.27
N VAL A 40 -22.77 16.87 1.56
CA VAL A 40 -22.16 16.54 2.85
C VAL A 40 -21.75 17.81 3.60
N PRO A 41 -22.02 17.92 4.93
CA PRO A 41 -21.53 19.03 5.73
C PRO A 41 -19.99 19.17 5.63
N THR A 42 -19.50 20.39 5.40
CA THR A 42 -18.06 20.66 5.17
C THR A 42 -17.15 20.10 6.27
N ALA A 43 -17.59 20.16 7.53
CA ALA A 43 -16.84 19.58 8.64
C ALA A 43 -16.67 18.07 8.51
N MET A 44 -17.69 17.35 8.04
CA MET A 44 -17.61 15.89 7.82
C MET A 44 -16.73 15.55 6.61
N VAL A 45 -16.78 16.35 5.55
CA VAL A 45 -15.85 16.23 4.42
C VAL A 45 -14.41 16.34 4.92
N ALA A 46 -14.11 17.37 5.72
CA ALA A 46 -12.78 17.56 6.28
C ALA A 46 -12.33 16.35 7.14
N VAL A 47 -13.20 15.80 8.00
CA VAL A 47 -12.91 14.60 8.81
C VAL A 47 -12.62 13.39 7.91
N ILE A 48 -13.43 13.16 6.88
CA ILE A 48 -13.25 12.07 5.94
C ILE A 48 -11.90 12.19 5.20
N LEU A 49 -11.57 13.38 4.69
CA LEU A 49 -10.30 13.63 4.00
C LEU A 49 -9.09 13.46 4.94
N CYS A 50 -9.20 13.99 6.17
CA CYS A 50 -8.16 13.84 7.19
C CYS A 50 -7.93 12.36 7.54
N ALA A 51 -8.96 11.53 7.61
CA ALA A 51 -8.82 10.11 7.94
C ALA A 51 -7.92 9.38 6.93
N GLY A 52 -8.05 9.64 5.63
CA GLY A 52 -7.17 9.07 4.60
C GLY A 52 -5.71 9.54 4.76
N MET A 53 -5.48 10.80 5.12
CA MET A 53 -4.13 11.29 5.38
C MET A 53 -3.57 10.75 6.70
N VAL A 54 -4.37 10.61 7.74
CA VAL A 54 -3.96 9.97 9.01
C VAL A 54 -3.51 8.53 8.76
N TYR A 55 -4.22 7.78 7.91
CA TYR A 55 -3.76 6.45 7.47
C TYR A 55 -2.34 6.51 6.87
N GLN A 56 -2.05 7.47 5.99
CA GLN A 56 -0.73 7.60 5.35
C GLN A 56 0.36 8.02 6.36
N LEU A 57 0.03 8.87 7.33
CA LEU A 57 0.95 9.27 8.40
C LEU A 57 1.29 8.10 9.32
N ILE A 58 0.31 7.25 9.66
CA ILE A 58 0.55 6.03 10.45
C ILE A 58 1.38 5.03 9.64
N ASP A 59 1.11 4.85 8.34
CA ASP A 59 1.92 4.00 7.45
C ASP A 59 3.37 4.52 7.35
N THR A 60 3.56 5.83 7.36
CA THR A 60 4.87 6.49 7.44
C THR A 60 5.60 6.15 8.74
N ALA A 61 4.90 6.23 9.88
CA ALA A 61 5.47 5.85 11.18
C ALA A 61 5.87 4.37 11.20
N MET A 62 5.04 3.48 10.65
CA MET A 62 5.35 2.05 10.48
C MET A 62 6.57 1.84 9.61
N CYS A 63 6.65 2.53 8.46
CA CYS A 63 7.79 2.50 7.55
C CYS A 63 9.08 2.95 8.26
N LEU A 64 9.02 4.04 9.03
CA LEU A 64 10.12 4.57 9.82
C LEU A 64 10.62 3.57 10.87
N VAL A 65 9.69 2.97 11.64
CA VAL A 65 10.04 1.97 12.66
C VAL A 65 10.74 0.77 12.02
N LEU A 66 10.28 0.33 10.86
CA LEU A 66 10.87 -0.79 10.14
C LEU A 66 12.27 -0.42 9.60
N LEU A 67 12.39 0.68 8.86
CA LEU A 67 13.65 1.08 8.20
C LEU A 67 14.73 1.52 9.17
N ARG A 68 14.40 2.09 10.33
CA ARG A 68 15.39 2.40 11.37
C ARG A 68 16.12 1.18 11.95
N SER A 69 15.70 -0.02 11.59
CA SER A 69 16.47 -1.24 11.89
C SER A 69 17.80 -1.27 11.14
N ARG A 70 17.84 -0.70 9.94
CA ARG A 70 19.01 -0.65 9.06
C ARG A 70 19.60 0.77 8.91
N VAL A 71 18.76 1.78 8.96
CA VAL A 71 19.13 3.20 8.81
C VAL A 71 18.66 3.98 10.04
N PRO A 72 19.41 3.97 11.16
CA PRO A 72 19.00 4.63 12.40
C PRO A 72 18.79 6.13 12.27
N SER A 73 19.51 6.79 11.35
CA SER A 73 19.44 8.23 11.07
C SER A 73 18.22 8.65 10.26
N LEU A 74 17.42 7.69 9.73
CA LEU A 74 16.28 8.00 8.90
C LEU A 74 15.27 8.89 9.65
N THR A 75 14.91 10.01 9.05
CA THR A 75 13.95 10.97 9.58
C THR A 75 12.51 10.59 9.21
N TYR A 76 11.54 11.16 9.93
CA TYR A 76 10.12 10.96 9.60
C TYR A 76 9.78 11.54 8.22
N GLY A 77 10.38 12.68 7.83
CA GLY A 77 10.20 13.28 6.52
C GLY A 77 10.66 12.37 5.38
N GLU A 78 11.83 11.73 5.51
CA GLU A 78 12.34 10.76 4.53
C GLU A 78 11.46 9.51 4.45
N ALA A 79 10.95 9.01 5.58
CA ALA A 79 9.99 7.91 5.60
C ALA A 79 8.65 8.31 4.94
N PHE A 80 8.24 9.57 5.07
CA PHE A 80 7.06 10.11 4.40
C PHE A 80 7.26 10.18 2.88
N GLU A 81 8.42 10.66 2.42
CA GLU A 81 8.78 10.64 1.00
C GLU A 81 8.70 9.22 0.42
N LEU A 82 9.24 8.22 1.13
CA LEU A 82 9.17 6.81 0.74
C LEU A 82 7.74 6.26 0.70
N THR A 83 6.91 6.59 1.68
CA THR A 83 5.51 6.16 1.74
C THR A 83 4.71 6.78 0.59
N MET A 84 4.88 8.08 0.35
CA MET A 84 4.21 8.77 -0.75
C MET A 84 4.68 8.28 -2.13
N THR A 85 5.94 7.86 -2.26
CA THR A 85 6.44 7.18 -3.47
C THR A 85 5.69 5.87 -3.72
N GLY A 86 5.32 5.15 -2.66
CA GLY A 86 4.46 3.96 -2.74
C GLY A 86 3.09 4.29 -3.33
N VAL A 87 2.46 5.35 -2.85
CA VAL A 87 1.16 5.85 -3.36
C VAL A 87 1.28 6.25 -4.83
N PHE A 88 2.28 7.03 -5.19
CA PHE A 88 2.55 7.44 -6.56
C PHE A 88 2.77 6.24 -7.49
N GLY A 89 3.62 5.29 -7.09
CA GLY A 89 3.92 4.11 -7.88
C GLY A 89 2.71 3.20 -8.09
N MET A 90 1.82 3.10 -7.09
CA MET A 90 0.56 2.36 -7.21
C MET A 90 -0.33 2.95 -8.31
N VAL A 91 -0.48 4.27 -8.33
CA VAL A 91 -1.38 4.95 -9.28
C VAL A 91 -0.79 4.98 -10.69
N CYS A 92 0.48 5.35 -10.82
CA CYS A 92 1.10 5.60 -12.13
C CYS A 92 1.59 4.35 -12.85
N SER A 93 1.93 3.28 -12.11
CA SER A 93 2.60 2.10 -12.69
C SER A 93 2.09 0.77 -12.14
N ASN A 94 0.95 0.77 -11.46
CA ASN A 94 0.45 -0.41 -10.76
C ASN A 94 1.51 -1.04 -9.82
N SER A 95 2.25 -0.18 -9.11
CA SER A 95 3.33 -0.51 -8.18
C SER A 95 4.64 -1.03 -8.81
N VAL A 96 4.74 -1.13 -10.13
CA VAL A 96 5.96 -1.68 -10.80
C VAL A 96 7.19 -0.83 -10.50
N VAL A 97 7.08 0.49 -10.55
CA VAL A 97 8.23 1.40 -10.29
C VAL A 97 8.40 1.77 -8.81
N THR A 98 7.52 1.32 -7.93
CA THR A 98 7.55 1.67 -6.49
C THR A 98 8.84 1.22 -5.83
N ILE A 99 9.12 -0.10 -5.86
CA ILE A 99 10.32 -0.67 -5.23
C ILE A 99 11.61 -0.12 -5.85
N PRO A 100 11.77 -0.04 -7.20
CA PRO A 100 12.94 0.58 -7.80
C PRO A 100 13.19 2.03 -7.34
N LEU A 101 12.17 2.87 -7.28
CA LEU A 101 12.31 4.26 -6.82
C LEU A 101 12.67 4.35 -5.33
N GLN A 102 12.04 3.56 -4.49
CA GLN A 102 12.34 3.49 -3.07
C GLN A 102 13.75 2.97 -2.83
N SER A 103 14.18 1.96 -3.60
CA SER A 103 15.53 1.40 -3.52
C SER A 103 16.59 2.43 -3.92
N LEU A 104 16.36 3.18 -5.00
CA LEU A 104 17.27 4.24 -5.42
C LEU A 104 17.41 5.33 -4.35
N TYR A 105 16.31 5.73 -3.73
CA TYR A 105 16.32 6.73 -2.66
C TYR A 105 17.14 6.27 -1.46
N LEU A 106 16.90 5.05 -0.98
CA LEU A 106 17.60 4.49 0.18
C LEU A 106 19.07 4.17 -0.14
N TYR A 107 19.37 3.74 -1.36
CA TYR A 107 20.74 3.54 -1.83
C TYR A 107 21.56 4.83 -1.79
N THR A 108 20.99 5.94 -2.24
CA THR A 108 21.67 7.25 -2.12
C THR A 108 21.85 7.69 -0.66
N GLY A 109 21.02 7.19 0.24
CA GLY A 109 21.12 7.35 1.69
C GLY A 109 22.06 6.37 2.40
N GLY A 110 22.72 5.46 1.64
CA GLY A 110 23.72 4.51 2.18
C GLY A 110 23.19 3.10 2.47
N LEU A 111 21.93 2.77 2.17
CA LEU A 111 21.40 1.42 2.29
C LEU A 111 21.55 0.67 0.97
N ASP A 112 22.04 -0.55 1.03
CA ASP A 112 22.10 -1.44 -0.13
C ASP A 112 20.74 -1.74 -0.74
N VAL A 113 20.68 -1.91 -2.07
CA VAL A 113 19.45 -2.17 -2.83
C VAL A 113 18.78 -3.47 -2.36
N GLY A 114 19.55 -4.51 -2.11
CA GLY A 114 19.04 -5.80 -1.64
C GLY A 114 18.31 -5.70 -0.31
N HIS A 115 18.92 -5.02 0.67
CA HIS A 115 18.27 -4.78 1.97
C HIS A 115 16.99 -3.97 1.85
N THR A 116 16.95 -3.00 0.92
CA THR A 116 15.73 -2.21 0.66
C THR A 116 14.61 -3.08 0.12
N VAL A 117 14.89 -3.90 -0.90
CA VAL A 117 13.90 -4.82 -1.49
C VAL A 117 13.38 -5.79 -0.43
N GLY A 118 14.29 -6.40 0.36
CA GLY A 118 13.92 -7.32 1.43
C GLY A 118 13.00 -6.66 2.47
N LEU A 119 13.37 -5.49 3.00
CA LEU A 119 12.57 -4.76 4.00
C LEU A 119 11.20 -4.31 3.47
N MET A 120 11.12 -3.83 2.22
CA MET A 120 9.85 -3.44 1.61
C MET A 120 8.94 -4.64 1.39
N THR A 121 9.51 -5.80 1.03
CA THR A 121 8.77 -7.06 0.93
C THR A 121 8.26 -7.53 2.29
N VAL A 122 9.08 -7.44 3.33
CA VAL A 122 8.66 -7.75 4.72
C VAL A 122 7.54 -6.80 5.18
N LYS A 123 7.63 -5.48 4.89
CA LYS A 123 6.55 -4.52 5.13
C LYS A 123 5.25 -4.97 4.46
N TYR A 124 5.32 -5.40 3.20
CA TYR A 124 4.16 -5.90 2.47
C TYR A 124 3.55 -7.16 3.11
N ILE A 125 4.38 -8.08 3.62
CA ILE A 125 3.90 -9.29 4.32
C ILE A 125 3.15 -8.90 5.60
N PHE A 126 3.71 -8.02 6.44
CA PHE A 126 3.01 -7.52 7.63
C PHE A 126 1.67 -6.91 7.27
N HIS A 127 1.63 -6.03 6.27
CA HIS A 127 0.41 -5.40 5.79
C HIS A 127 -0.65 -6.44 5.36
N LYS A 128 -0.29 -7.44 4.56
CA LYS A 128 -1.23 -8.49 4.11
C LYS A 128 -1.67 -9.41 5.25
N ALA A 129 -0.75 -9.76 6.15
CA ALA A 129 -1.08 -10.56 7.32
C ALA A 129 -2.06 -9.83 8.25
N THR A 130 -1.89 -8.54 8.46
CA THR A 130 -2.80 -7.73 9.29
C THR A 130 -4.18 -7.62 8.65
N VAL A 131 -4.27 -7.32 7.34
CA VAL A 131 -5.56 -7.29 6.61
C VAL A 131 -6.31 -8.60 6.78
N PHE A 132 -5.63 -9.72 6.54
CA PHE A 132 -6.23 -11.04 6.66
C PHE A 132 -6.68 -11.35 8.10
N THR A 133 -5.80 -11.09 9.07
CA THR A 133 -6.07 -11.40 10.49
C THR A 133 -7.24 -10.57 11.02
N LEU A 134 -7.29 -9.26 10.71
CA LEU A 134 -8.40 -8.40 11.10
C LEU A 134 -9.70 -8.84 10.45
N ALA A 135 -9.69 -9.12 9.14
CA ALA A 135 -10.88 -9.60 8.43
C ALA A 135 -11.37 -10.93 9.00
N LEU A 136 -10.46 -11.85 9.35
CA LEU A 136 -10.81 -13.15 9.96
C LEU A 136 -11.40 -12.96 11.36
N ILE A 137 -10.75 -12.18 12.22
CA ILE A 137 -11.26 -11.90 13.57
C ILE A 137 -12.65 -11.27 13.50
N MET A 138 -12.81 -10.22 12.67
CA MET A 138 -14.09 -9.54 12.51
C MET A 138 -15.17 -10.48 11.91
N LEU A 139 -14.80 -11.38 11.00
CA LEU A 139 -15.71 -12.38 10.45
C LEU A 139 -16.21 -13.34 11.54
N LEU A 140 -15.32 -13.82 12.42
CA LEU A 140 -15.71 -14.72 13.51
C LEU A 140 -16.77 -14.11 14.42
N PHE A 141 -16.65 -12.81 14.74
CA PHE A 141 -17.62 -12.08 15.57
C PHE A 141 -18.90 -11.70 14.82
N ASN A 142 -18.88 -11.57 13.49
CA ASN A 142 -20.01 -11.13 12.69
C ASN A 142 -20.57 -12.21 11.76
N PHE A 143 -20.13 -13.46 11.90
CA PHE A 143 -20.50 -14.57 11.02
C PHE A 143 -22.02 -14.77 10.92
N GLN A 144 -22.71 -14.84 12.06
CA GLN A 144 -24.17 -15.05 12.11
C GLN A 144 -24.91 -13.87 11.46
N TRP A 145 -24.49 -12.65 11.77
CA TRP A 145 -25.09 -11.46 11.20
C TRP A 145 -24.94 -11.40 9.68
N LEU A 146 -23.73 -11.67 9.17
CA LEU A 146 -23.48 -11.64 7.73
C LEU A 146 -24.24 -12.73 6.99
N SER A 147 -24.28 -13.95 7.52
CA SER A 147 -25.00 -15.08 6.93
C SER A 147 -26.50 -14.84 6.86
N ALA A 148 -27.08 -14.14 7.86
CA ALA A 148 -28.49 -13.77 7.87
C ALA A 148 -28.80 -12.59 6.95
N SER A 149 -27.90 -11.62 6.87
CA SER A 149 -28.12 -10.36 6.12
C SER A 149 -27.84 -10.48 4.62
N VAL A 150 -26.87 -11.33 4.23
CA VAL A 150 -26.48 -11.58 2.83
C VAL A 150 -26.42 -13.08 2.58
N PRO A 151 -27.58 -13.71 2.29
CA PRO A 151 -27.64 -15.14 2.00
C PRO A 151 -26.70 -15.50 0.83
N GLY A 152 -25.88 -16.52 1.03
CA GLY A 152 -24.90 -16.97 0.03
C GLY A 152 -23.58 -16.22 0.00
N ALA A 153 -23.38 -15.13 0.76
CA ALA A 153 -22.08 -14.43 0.83
C ALA A 153 -20.94 -15.37 1.20
N MET A 154 -21.17 -16.30 2.14
CA MET A 154 -20.16 -17.27 2.59
C MET A 154 -19.64 -18.17 1.48
N ARG A 155 -20.46 -18.49 0.48
CA ARG A 155 -20.06 -19.31 -0.67
C ARG A 155 -18.91 -18.67 -1.47
N TYR A 156 -18.87 -17.36 -1.50
CA TYR A 156 -17.82 -16.60 -2.21
C TYR A 156 -16.67 -16.16 -1.30
N LEU A 157 -16.97 -15.86 -0.03
CA LEU A 157 -15.98 -15.38 0.92
C LEU A 157 -15.04 -16.49 1.38
N LEU A 158 -15.57 -17.69 1.70
CA LEU A 158 -14.75 -18.80 2.21
C LEU A 158 -13.62 -19.23 1.27
N PRO A 159 -13.83 -19.41 -0.06
CA PRO A 159 -12.74 -19.67 -0.98
C PRO A 159 -11.71 -18.52 -1.02
N GLY A 160 -12.16 -17.27 -1.00
CA GLY A 160 -11.29 -16.09 -0.93
C GLY A 160 -10.41 -16.08 0.32
N PHE A 161 -11.00 -16.37 1.48
CA PHE A 161 -10.25 -16.53 2.73
C PHE A 161 -9.23 -17.68 2.66
N ALA A 162 -9.62 -18.84 2.10
CA ALA A 162 -8.72 -19.98 1.97
C ALA A 162 -7.51 -19.66 1.08
N VAL A 163 -7.73 -18.97 -0.05
CA VAL A 163 -6.65 -18.53 -0.95
C VAL A 163 -5.74 -17.51 -0.24
N CYS A 164 -6.30 -16.50 0.41
CA CYS A 164 -5.52 -15.54 1.18
C CYS A 164 -4.70 -16.21 2.27
N PHE A 165 -5.31 -17.11 3.03
CA PHE A 165 -4.64 -17.87 4.08
C PHE A 165 -3.47 -18.67 3.52
N ALA A 166 -3.66 -19.39 2.42
CA ALA A 166 -2.61 -20.17 1.78
C ALA A 166 -1.45 -19.26 1.32
N ILE A 167 -1.73 -18.14 0.65
CA ILE A 167 -0.70 -17.21 0.16
C ILE A 167 0.09 -16.62 1.34
N ILE A 168 -0.59 -16.11 2.37
CA ILE A 168 0.07 -15.47 3.52
C ILE A 168 0.88 -16.50 4.31
N THR A 169 0.32 -17.70 4.52
CA THR A 169 1.03 -18.78 5.20
C THR A 169 2.31 -19.16 4.45
N VAL A 170 2.24 -19.33 3.13
CA VAL A 170 3.42 -19.62 2.31
C VAL A 170 4.45 -18.48 2.42
N LEU A 171 4.04 -17.22 2.33
CA LEU A 171 4.97 -16.08 2.46
C LEU A 171 5.64 -16.01 3.84
N ILE A 172 4.88 -16.22 4.91
CA ILE A 172 5.45 -16.25 6.28
C ILE A 172 6.40 -17.42 6.45
N LEU A 173 6.04 -18.62 5.98
CA LEU A 173 6.89 -19.80 6.07
C LEU A 173 8.17 -19.66 5.23
N LEU A 174 8.10 -19.03 4.06
CA LEU A 174 9.29 -18.73 3.25
C LEU A 174 10.25 -17.76 3.96
N CYS A 175 9.71 -16.86 4.78
CA CYS A 175 10.51 -15.91 5.57
C CYS A 175 11.06 -16.50 6.86
N THR A 176 10.47 -17.58 7.39
CA THR A 176 10.78 -18.06 8.74
C THR A 176 11.30 -19.50 8.79
N TRP A 177 11.05 -20.30 7.75
CA TRP A 177 11.35 -21.74 7.76
C TRP A 177 12.27 -22.17 6.61
N ASP A 178 13.52 -22.44 6.93
CA ASP A 178 14.57 -22.83 5.99
C ASP A 178 14.21 -24.02 5.09
N LYS A 179 13.56 -25.04 5.66
CA LYS A 179 13.20 -26.25 4.90
C LYS A 179 12.27 -25.95 3.74
N LEU A 180 11.30 -25.04 3.94
CA LEU A 180 10.36 -24.64 2.87
C LEU A 180 11.08 -23.83 1.80
N ARG A 181 12.00 -22.94 2.21
CA ARG A 181 12.84 -22.15 1.28
C ARG A 181 13.68 -23.10 0.40
N LEU A 182 14.35 -24.08 1.01
CA LEU A 182 15.13 -25.08 0.28
C LEU A 182 14.29 -25.97 -0.64
N LEU A 183 13.05 -26.30 -0.22
CA LEU A 183 12.11 -27.03 -1.06
C LEU A 183 11.72 -26.20 -2.30
N LEU A 184 11.45 -24.90 -2.09
CA LEU A 184 11.12 -23.99 -3.19
C LEU A 184 12.30 -23.84 -4.17
N TYR A 185 13.54 -23.81 -3.67
CA TYR A 185 14.73 -23.81 -4.53
C TYR A 185 14.83 -25.06 -5.39
N LYS A 186 14.54 -26.23 -4.83
CA LYS A 186 14.50 -27.48 -5.61
C LYS A 186 13.43 -27.43 -6.72
N ILE A 187 12.31 -26.76 -6.48
CA ILE A 187 11.26 -26.56 -7.51
C ILE A 187 11.74 -25.58 -8.57
N ILE A 188 12.31 -24.44 -8.17
CA ILE A 188 12.87 -23.43 -9.07
C ILE A 188 13.98 -24.03 -9.94
N ASP A 189 14.80 -24.91 -9.37
CA ASP A 189 15.91 -25.57 -10.07
C ASP A 189 15.47 -26.53 -11.18
N ARG A 190 14.25 -27.05 -11.10
CA ARG A 190 13.68 -27.88 -12.17
C ARG A 190 13.25 -27.06 -13.41
N LEU A 191 13.19 -25.73 -13.28
CA LEU A 191 12.89 -24.86 -14.42
C LEU A 191 14.11 -24.76 -15.34
N PRO A 192 13.90 -24.65 -16.68
CA PRO A 192 15.00 -24.59 -17.64
C PRO A 192 15.91 -23.38 -17.39
N ASP A 193 17.24 -23.57 -17.49
CA ASP A 193 18.24 -22.51 -17.34
C ASP A 193 18.46 -21.67 -18.61
N ARG A 194 17.62 -21.84 -19.66
CA ARG A 194 17.82 -21.21 -20.96
C ARG A 194 16.99 -19.94 -21.14
N GLY A 195 17.64 -18.89 -21.70
CA GLY A 195 17.00 -17.62 -22.06
C GLY A 195 16.42 -16.86 -20.88
N LYS A 196 15.27 -16.22 -21.07
CA LYS A 196 14.58 -15.39 -20.06
C LYS A 196 14.22 -16.12 -18.75
N TRP A 197 14.19 -17.46 -18.75
CA TRP A 197 13.90 -18.26 -17.56
C TRP A 197 15.07 -18.33 -16.60
N GLY A 198 16.32 -18.36 -17.10
CA GLY A 198 17.52 -18.34 -16.26
C GLY A 198 17.64 -17.05 -15.45
N GLU A 199 17.44 -15.89 -16.10
CA GLU A 199 17.45 -14.58 -15.42
C GLU A 199 16.33 -14.45 -14.37
N LYS A 200 15.11 -14.91 -14.71
CA LYS A 200 13.98 -14.90 -13.77
C LYS A 200 14.22 -15.80 -12.56
N LYS A 201 14.82 -16.97 -12.77
CA LYS A 201 15.15 -17.94 -11.74
C LYS A 201 16.14 -17.35 -10.73
N ALA A 202 17.22 -16.70 -11.23
CA ALA A 202 18.17 -16.00 -10.37
C ALA A 202 17.50 -14.88 -9.56
N GLY A 203 16.70 -14.03 -10.20
CA GLY A 203 15.98 -12.96 -9.51
C GLY A 203 14.95 -13.46 -8.48
N TRP A 204 14.28 -14.58 -8.72
CA TRP A 204 13.37 -15.16 -7.73
C TRP A 204 14.13 -15.68 -6.49
N ARG A 205 15.26 -16.36 -6.69
CA ARG A 205 16.11 -16.81 -5.59
C ARG A 205 16.63 -15.64 -4.77
N GLU A 206 17.19 -14.64 -5.44
CA GLU A 206 17.68 -13.43 -4.81
C GLU A 206 16.60 -12.75 -3.96
N ASN A 207 15.40 -12.53 -4.51
CA ASN A 207 14.29 -11.92 -3.76
C ASN A 207 13.87 -12.74 -2.54
N ILE A 208 13.85 -14.08 -2.65
CA ILE A 208 13.52 -14.96 -1.51
C ILE A 208 14.61 -14.89 -0.44
N ASP A 209 15.88 -14.86 -0.82
CA ASP A 209 16.99 -14.75 0.12
C ASP A 209 17.00 -13.39 0.83
N LEU A 210 16.78 -12.30 0.10
CA LEU A 210 16.68 -10.95 0.67
C LEU A 210 15.54 -10.85 1.68
N MET A 211 14.35 -11.34 1.31
CA MET A 211 13.20 -11.37 2.17
C MET A 211 13.43 -12.21 3.44
N TYR A 212 14.02 -13.40 3.29
CA TYR A 212 14.37 -14.26 4.41
C TYR A 212 15.38 -13.58 5.34
N THR A 213 16.46 -13.04 4.79
CA THR A 213 17.54 -12.38 5.54
C THR A 213 16.99 -11.22 6.37
N GLU A 214 16.14 -10.38 5.78
CA GLU A 214 15.55 -9.24 6.50
C GLU A 214 14.57 -9.69 7.59
N MET A 215 13.79 -10.74 7.34
CA MET A 215 12.90 -11.27 8.36
C MET A 215 13.70 -11.87 9.53
N GLN A 216 14.75 -12.67 9.27
CA GLN A 216 15.60 -13.22 10.31
C GLN A 216 16.31 -12.13 11.13
N PHE A 217 16.69 -11.03 10.49
CA PHE A 217 17.24 -9.86 11.18
C PHE A 217 16.23 -9.17 12.08
N LEU A 218 14.94 -9.14 11.70
CA LEU A 218 13.87 -8.51 12.46
C LEU A 218 13.31 -9.39 13.58
N LEU A 219 13.26 -10.71 13.41
CA LEU A 219 12.64 -11.64 14.36
C LEU A 219 13.13 -11.49 15.82
N PRO A 220 14.42 -11.25 16.11
CA PRO A 220 14.88 -11.01 17.47
C PRO A 220 14.39 -9.68 18.06
N GLN A 221 14.01 -8.71 17.22
CA GLN A 221 13.60 -7.37 17.59
C GLN A 221 12.10 -7.30 17.95
N LYS A 222 11.66 -8.10 18.92
CA LYS A 222 10.25 -8.29 19.30
C LYS A 222 9.48 -6.99 19.54
N ARG A 223 10.11 -6.00 20.20
CA ARG A 223 9.49 -4.68 20.46
C ARG A 223 9.21 -3.93 19.16
N ARG A 224 10.11 -4.02 18.18
CA ARG A 224 9.94 -3.40 16.88
C ARG A 224 8.83 -4.06 16.08
N ILE A 225 8.79 -5.39 16.05
CA ILE A 225 7.70 -6.15 15.42
C ILE A 225 6.36 -5.78 16.05
N ALA A 226 6.28 -5.74 17.38
CA ALA A 226 5.06 -5.34 18.09
C ALA A 226 4.62 -3.92 17.72
N ALA A 227 5.55 -2.97 17.63
CA ALA A 227 5.26 -1.60 17.20
C ALA A 227 4.77 -1.54 15.74
N VAL A 228 5.39 -2.30 14.83
CA VAL A 228 4.96 -2.40 13.41
C VAL A 228 3.54 -2.95 13.34
N ILE A 229 3.23 -4.04 14.05
CA ILE A 229 1.89 -4.64 14.06
C ILE A 229 0.87 -3.67 14.68
N ALA A 230 1.20 -3.01 15.79
CA ALA A 230 0.29 -2.06 16.43
C ALA A 230 -0.04 -0.87 15.52
N LEU A 231 0.97 -0.31 14.82
CA LEU A 231 0.78 0.76 13.86
C LEU A 231 -0.03 0.29 12.65
N ASP A 232 0.19 -0.95 12.21
CA ASP A 232 -0.54 -1.53 11.09
C ASP A 232 -2.03 -1.74 11.43
N VAL A 233 -2.32 -2.25 12.64
CA VAL A 233 -3.70 -2.36 13.16
C VAL A 233 -4.34 -0.98 13.28
N LEU A 234 -3.63 0.00 13.86
CA LEU A 234 -4.14 1.37 14.04
C LEU A 234 -4.49 2.04 12.70
N LYS A 235 -3.62 1.92 11.69
CA LYS A 235 -3.92 2.51 10.37
C LYS A 235 -5.15 1.87 9.72
N PHE A 236 -5.35 0.54 9.90
CA PHE A 236 -6.54 -0.13 9.39
C PHE A 236 -7.80 0.27 10.14
N ALA A 237 -7.76 0.42 11.46
CA ALA A 237 -8.89 0.94 12.23
C ALA A 237 -9.34 2.32 11.69
N VAL A 238 -8.39 3.20 11.36
CA VAL A 238 -8.71 4.50 10.77
C VAL A 238 -9.35 4.37 9.38
N VAL A 239 -8.75 3.62 8.46
CA VAL A 239 -9.24 3.55 7.07
C VAL A 239 -10.53 2.74 6.95
N TYR A 240 -10.74 1.74 7.81
CA TYR A 240 -11.97 0.93 7.81
C TYR A 240 -13.18 1.72 8.30
N ALA A 241 -12.99 2.74 9.13
CA ALA A 241 -14.05 3.61 9.59
C ALA A 241 -14.51 4.61 8.50
N VAL A 242 -13.71 4.87 7.46
CA VAL A 242 -14.03 5.91 6.45
C VAL A 242 -15.34 5.66 5.71
N PRO A 243 -15.67 4.45 5.21
CA PRO A 243 -16.96 4.19 4.57
C PRO A 243 -18.15 4.45 5.50
N TRP A 244 -18.03 4.05 6.76
CA TRP A 244 -19.07 4.33 7.76
C TRP A 244 -19.24 5.83 8.01
N LEU A 245 -18.15 6.58 8.13
CA LEU A 245 -18.18 8.04 8.25
C LEU A 245 -18.87 8.68 7.05
N ALA A 246 -18.55 8.24 5.83
CA ALA A 246 -19.14 8.72 4.59
C ALA A 246 -20.67 8.44 4.55
N LEU A 247 -21.08 7.21 4.85
CA LEU A 247 -22.52 6.84 4.90
C LEU A 247 -23.28 7.65 5.96
N ARG A 248 -22.68 7.85 7.13
CA ARG A 248 -23.29 8.68 8.19
C ARG A 248 -23.41 10.13 7.77
N ALA A 249 -22.41 10.68 7.09
CA ALA A 249 -22.42 12.04 6.59
C ALA A 249 -23.50 12.27 5.50
N LEU A 250 -23.83 11.22 4.74
CA LEU A 250 -24.88 11.20 3.73
C LEU A 250 -26.28 10.90 4.30
N GLY A 251 -26.42 10.81 5.64
CA GLY A 251 -27.72 10.54 6.26
C GLY A 251 -28.20 9.08 6.11
N ALA A 252 -27.31 8.13 5.81
CA ALA A 252 -27.61 6.72 5.68
C ALA A 252 -27.04 5.88 6.87
N PRO A 253 -27.55 6.03 8.10
CA PRO A 253 -26.94 5.47 9.31
C PRO A 253 -27.32 4.01 9.58
N SER A 254 -27.66 3.21 8.57
CA SER A 254 -28.17 1.84 8.71
C SER A 254 -27.16 0.85 9.36
N LEU A 255 -25.88 1.20 9.42
CA LEU A 255 -24.82 0.35 9.96
C LEU A 255 -24.18 0.95 11.21
N SER A 256 -23.88 0.12 12.20
CA SER A 256 -22.99 0.51 13.30
C SER A 256 -21.54 0.64 12.81
N LEU A 257 -20.69 1.39 13.54
CA LEU A 257 -19.27 1.50 13.22
C LEU A 257 -18.61 0.13 13.07
N ALA A 258 -18.81 -0.78 14.03
CA ALA A 258 -18.22 -2.10 14.00
C ALA A 258 -18.61 -2.93 12.76
N ARG A 259 -19.86 -2.82 12.30
CA ARG A 259 -20.33 -3.47 11.06
C ARG A 259 -19.76 -2.79 9.82
N GLY A 260 -19.64 -1.48 9.82
CA GLY A 260 -19.00 -0.73 8.74
C GLY A 260 -17.52 -1.11 8.58
N GLU A 261 -16.76 -1.15 9.68
CA GLU A 261 -15.36 -1.59 9.70
C GLU A 261 -15.21 -3.05 9.25
N PHE A 262 -16.12 -3.92 9.73
CA PHE A 262 -16.14 -5.32 9.31
C PHE A 262 -16.34 -5.46 7.79
N LEU A 263 -17.36 -4.83 7.21
CA LEU A 263 -17.57 -4.86 5.76
C LEU A 263 -16.37 -4.29 5.00
N THR A 264 -15.78 -3.19 5.50
CA THR A 264 -14.60 -2.60 4.87
C THR A 264 -13.39 -3.55 4.93
N SER A 265 -13.21 -4.30 6.02
CA SER A 265 -12.14 -5.30 6.12
C SER A 265 -12.28 -6.40 5.06
N LEU A 266 -13.51 -6.84 4.79
CA LEU A 266 -13.80 -7.79 3.71
C LEU A 266 -13.57 -7.19 2.32
N VAL A 267 -13.91 -5.91 2.13
CA VAL A 267 -13.60 -5.17 0.88
C VAL A 267 -12.09 -5.19 0.61
N TRP A 268 -11.28 -4.90 1.61
CA TRP A 268 -9.82 -4.91 1.48
C TRP A 268 -9.25 -6.32 1.24
N LEU A 269 -9.83 -7.32 1.88
CA LEU A 269 -9.44 -8.71 1.67
C LEU A 269 -9.69 -9.14 0.21
N ILE A 270 -10.91 -8.92 -0.30
CA ILE A 270 -11.30 -9.27 -1.66
C ILE A 270 -10.47 -8.48 -2.68
N ALA A 271 -10.35 -7.17 -2.48
CA ALA A 271 -9.55 -6.31 -3.35
C ALA A 271 -8.07 -6.70 -3.39
N GLY A 272 -7.56 -7.27 -2.29
CA GLY A 272 -6.17 -7.70 -2.18
C GLY A 272 -5.82 -8.96 -2.96
N VAL A 273 -6.81 -9.74 -3.41
CA VAL A 273 -6.65 -10.98 -4.19
C VAL A 273 -6.85 -10.74 -5.68
N LEU A 274 -7.72 -9.80 -6.04
CA LEU A 274 -8.07 -9.52 -7.42
C LEU A 274 -7.03 -8.60 -8.08
N PRO A 275 -6.71 -8.83 -9.36
CA PRO A 275 -5.83 -7.92 -10.10
C PRO A 275 -6.50 -6.55 -10.25
N ALA A 276 -5.77 -5.50 -9.91
CA ALA A 276 -6.21 -4.12 -10.02
C ALA A 276 -5.45 -3.39 -11.13
N VAL A 277 -6.10 -2.41 -11.77
CA VAL A 277 -5.45 -1.47 -12.67
C VAL A 277 -5.34 -0.13 -11.93
N SER A 278 -4.12 0.32 -11.68
CA SER A 278 -3.86 1.55 -10.91
C SER A 278 -4.56 1.61 -9.54
N GLY A 279 -4.79 0.45 -8.91
CA GLY A 279 -5.51 0.36 -7.63
C GLY A 279 -7.04 0.55 -7.72
N LEU A 280 -7.60 0.64 -8.93
CA LEU A 280 -9.04 0.80 -9.17
C LEU A 280 -9.69 -0.52 -9.60
N GLY A 281 -11.01 -0.61 -9.46
CA GLY A 281 -11.85 -1.71 -9.90
C GLY A 281 -12.19 -2.71 -8.80
N PRO A 282 -11.28 -3.61 -8.37
CA PRO A 282 -11.61 -4.66 -7.40
C PRO A 282 -12.21 -4.17 -6.08
N LEU A 283 -11.66 -3.08 -5.55
CA LEU A 283 -12.18 -2.47 -4.32
C LEU A 283 -13.58 -1.89 -4.54
N ASP A 284 -13.83 -1.26 -5.68
CA ASP A 284 -15.12 -0.65 -6.01
C ASP A 284 -16.21 -1.71 -6.15
N VAL A 285 -15.89 -2.82 -6.83
CA VAL A 285 -16.80 -3.97 -6.98
C VAL A 285 -17.07 -4.62 -5.62
N ALA A 286 -16.04 -4.87 -4.83
CA ALA A 286 -16.18 -5.46 -3.50
C ALA A 286 -17.00 -4.54 -2.57
N PHE A 287 -16.78 -3.23 -2.64
CA PHE A 287 -17.55 -2.23 -1.90
C PHE A 287 -19.03 -2.28 -2.29
N ALA A 288 -19.33 -2.23 -3.59
CA ALA A 288 -20.70 -2.29 -4.07
C ALA A 288 -21.41 -3.60 -3.68
N LEU A 289 -20.73 -4.74 -3.77
CA LEU A 289 -21.30 -6.04 -3.40
C LEU A 289 -21.60 -6.15 -1.90
N LEU A 290 -20.69 -5.69 -1.04
CA LEU A 290 -20.83 -5.86 0.40
C LEU A 290 -21.72 -4.80 1.04
N PHE A 291 -21.61 -3.53 0.65
CA PHE A 291 -22.41 -2.46 1.21
C PHE A 291 -23.79 -2.32 0.53
N GLY A 292 -23.92 -2.73 -0.75
CA GLY A 292 -25.15 -2.57 -1.52
C GLY A 292 -26.37 -3.28 -0.95
N SER A 293 -26.18 -4.31 -0.11
CA SER A 293 -27.28 -4.98 0.60
C SER A 293 -27.82 -4.18 1.78
N PHE A 294 -27.14 -3.12 2.23
CA PHE A 294 -27.44 -2.43 3.47
C PHE A 294 -27.81 -0.97 3.28
N VAL A 295 -27.49 -0.38 2.11
CA VAL A 295 -27.68 1.06 1.87
C VAL A 295 -28.30 1.31 0.49
N PRO A 296 -29.08 2.39 0.32
CA PRO A 296 -29.61 2.77 -0.99
C PRO A 296 -28.49 3.05 -2.00
N GLN A 297 -28.73 2.76 -3.27
CA GLN A 297 -27.75 2.89 -4.35
C GLN A 297 -27.15 4.31 -4.47
N SER A 298 -27.95 5.34 -4.26
CA SER A 298 -27.47 6.72 -4.29
C SER A 298 -26.46 7.01 -3.19
N ALA A 299 -26.75 6.59 -1.94
CA ALA A 299 -25.84 6.73 -0.81
C ALA A 299 -24.59 5.84 -0.98
N LEU A 300 -24.75 4.65 -1.55
CA LEU A 300 -23.65 3.73 -1.84
C LEU A 300 -22.62 4.37 -2.79
N SER A 301 -23.08 4.91 -3.90
CA SER A 301 -22.20 5.54 -4.89
C SER A 301 -21.49 6.77 -4.33
N ALA A 302 -22.21 7.64 -3.63
CA ALA A 302 -21.63 8.81 -2.99
C ALA A 302 -20.62 8.44 -1.89
N ALA A 303 -20.92 7.44 -1.06
CA ALA A 303 -19.99 6.97 -0.03
C ALA A 303 -18.72 6.36 -0.64
N LEU A 304 -18.85 5.59 -1.74
CA LEU A 304 -17.70 5.06 -2.47
C LEU A 304 -16.81 6.17 -3.02
N VAL A 305 -17.41 7.22 -3.61
CA VAL A 305 -16.68 8.38 -4.12
C VAL A 305 -15.94 9.09 -2.98
N LEU A 306 -16.61 9.41 -1.87
CA LEU A 306 -15.99 10.04 -0.70
C LEU A 306 -14.84 9.19 -0.13
N TYR A 307 -15.05 7.88 -0.05
CA TYR A 307 -14.01 6.93 0.36
C TYR A 307 -12.80 6.98 -0.57
N ARG A 308 -13.02 7.00 -1.89
CA ARG A 308 -11.95 7.11 -2.89
C ARG A 308 -11.25 8.46 -2.85
N VAL A 309 -11.98 9.55 -2.64
CA VAL A 309 -11.38 10.88 -2.48
C VAL A 309 -10.42 10.87 -1.29
N SER A 310 -10.86 10.36 -0.15
CA SER A 310 -10.07 10.29 1.08
C SER A 310 -8.84 9.39 0.96
N THR A 311 -9.01 8.15 0.44
CA THR A 311 -8.00 7.10 0.57
C THR A 311 -7.12 6.93 -0.67
N TYR A 312 -7.53 7.48 -1.81
CA TYR A 312 -6.84 7.34 -3.08
C TYR A 312 -6.45 8.70 -3.69
N PHE A 313 -7.43 9.57 -3.96
CA PHE A 313 -7.16 10.80 -4.71
C PHE A 313 -6.37 11.84 -3.92
N VAL A 314 -6.72 12.09 -2.66
CA VAL A 314 -5.99 13.06 -1.81
C VAL A 314 -4.57 12.60 -1.53
N PRO A 315 -4.30 11.36 -1.10
CA PRO A 315 -2.93 10.87 -0.97
C PRO A 315 -2.14 10.91 -2.28
N PHE A 316 -2.75 10.61 -3.43
CA PHE A 316 -2.09 10.73 -4.71
C PHE A 316 -1.70 12.18 -5.02
N ALA A 317 -2.61 13.15 -4.84
CA ALA A 317 -2.31 14.56 -5.03
C ALA A 317 -1.14 15.04 -4.14
N VAL A 318 -1.09 14.58 -2.87
CA VAL A 318 0.02 14.86 -1.95
C VAL A 318 1.31 14.14 -2.39
N SER A 319 1.22 12.99 -3.02
CA SER A 319 2.39 12.25 -3.48
C SER A 319 3.16 12.96 -4.59
N LEU A 320 2.49 13.76 -5.43
CA LEU A 320 3.11 14.45 -6.56
C LEU A 320 4.25 15.40 -6.15
N PRO A 321 4.01 16.42 -5.28
CA PRO A 321 5.09 17.28 -4.81
C PRO A 321 6.13 16.50 -3.98
N THR A 322 5.70 15.46 -3.25
CA THR A 322 6.61 14.67 -2.42
C THR A 322 7.62 13.90 -3.27
N VAL A 323 7.19 13.25 -4.35
CA VAL A 323 8.08 12.55 -5.30
C VAL A 323 9.05 13.54 -5.98
N PHE A 324 8.59 14.76 -6.26
CA PHE A 324 9.46 15.80 -6.81
C PHE A 324 10.54 16.23 -5.80
N ILE A 325 10.20 16.39 -4.52
CA ILE A 325 11.17 16.69 -3.45
C ILE A 325 12.17 15.53 -3.32
N MET A 326 11.68 14.29 -3.29
CA MET A 326 12.49 13.08 -3.23
C MET A 326 13.50 13.02 -4.40
N GLN A 327 13.06 13.30 -5.64
CA GLN A 327 13.93 13.33 -6.80
C GLN A 327 15.07 14.36 -6.64
N ARG A 328 14.76 15.55 -6.11
CA ARG A 328 15.78 16.57 -5.81
C ARG A 328 16.78 16.08 -4.77
N THR A 329 16.31 15.39 -3.75
CA THR A 329 17.15 14.79 -2.69
C THR A 329 18.09 13.75 -3.28
N ILE A 330 17.58 12.85 -4.14
CA ILE A 330 18.38 11.83 -4.85
C ILE A 330 19.49 12.52 -5.68
N THR A 331 19.11 13.51 -6.50
CA THR A 331 20.07 14.22 -7.36
C THR A 331 21.20 14.89 -6.55
N LYS A 332 20.84 15.58 -5.46
CA LYS A 332 21.84 16.22 -4.57
C LYS A 332 22.77 15.19 -3.94
N ARG A 333 22.26 14.04 -3.48
CA ARG A 333 23.07 12.98 -2.87
C ARG A 333 24.01 12.32 -3.88
N LEU A 334 23.56 12.11 -5.13
CA LEU A 334 24.42 11.59 -6.21
C LEU A 334 25.50 12.58 -6.61
N GLU A 335 25.19 13.88 -6.69
CA GLU A 335 26.18 14.93 -6.96
C GLU A 335 27.24 15.00 -5.85
N ALA A 336 26.85 14.84 -4.58
CA ALA A 336 27.77 14.82 -3.45
C ALA A 336 28.69 13.57 -3.47
N LYS A 337 28.18 12.41 -3.87
CA LYS A 337 28.98 11.18 -4.02
C LYS A 337 29.91 11.22 -5.24
N GLY A 338 29.48 11.83 -6.36
CA GLY A 338 30.31 11.98 -7.56
C GLY A 338 31.39 13.05 -7.47
N GLY A 339 31.38 13.89 -6.44
CA GLY A 339 32.40 14.89 -6.15
C GLY A 339 33.50 14.47 -5.17
N GLN A 340 33.40 13.27 -4.59
CA GLN A 340 34.48 12.68 -3.79
C GLN A 340 35.46 11.95 -4.72
N PRO A 341 36.78 12.27 -4.66
CA PRO A 341 37.79 11.48 -5.37
C PRO A 341 37.67 10.04 -4.87
N THR A 342 37.63 9.09 -5.79
CA THR A 342 37.81 7.70 -5.47
C THR A 342 39.19 7.53 -4.82
N GLU A 343 39.24 7.40 -3.49
CA GLU A 343 40.40 6.85 -2.81
C GLU A 343 40.43 5.37 -3.11
N GLU A 344 40.89 5.01 -4.30
CA GLU A 344 41.43 3.70 -4.64
C GLU A 344 42.86 3.89 -5.03
N GLU A 345 43.78 3.69 -4.10
CA GLU A 345 45.13 3.12 -4.28
C GLU A 345 45.37 2.06 -3.22
#